data_c25b5eb5b223f148694ea3a6a1ef6861
#
_entry.id   c25b5eb5b223f148694ea3a6a1ef6861
#
_cell.length_a   1.000
_cell.length_b   1.000
_cell.length_c   1.000
_cell.angle_alpha   90.00
_cell.angle_beta   90.00
_cell.angle_gamma   90.00
#
_symmetry.space_group_name_H-M   'P 1'
#
loop_
_entity.id
_entity.type
_entity.pdbx_description
1 polymer ?
#
loop_
_entity_poly.entity_id
_entity_poly.type
_entity_poly.pdbx_seq_one_letter_code
_entity_poly.pdbx_strand_id
1 'polypeptide(L)'
;MEELKKIAGVTAAKYVEDGMVVGLGTGSTAYFFVEEIGRRIKEEGLSVVGVTTSSQTTKQAEGLGIPLKAVDDIDSIDVTVDGADEVDPQLNGIKGGGGALLMEKIVATPTKEYIWVVDESKMVNQLGAFKLPVEVVQYGANRLYRVFESKGYKPSFRLTEEGNRFVTDMKNYIIDLDLGKIENPVALGEELKAMTGVVDHGLFNGMVNKVIVAGKDGVKVVEVKA
;
A
#
# COMPACT_ATOMS: atom_id res chain seq x y z
N MET A 1 10.99 7.50 15.41
CA MET A 1 10.02 6.94 14.42
C MET A 1 10.67 6.69 13.07
N GLU A 2 11.43 7.62 12.52
CA GLU A 2 12.12 7.45 11.22
C GLU A 2 13.11 6.27 11.23
N GLU A 3 13.87 6.12 12.30
CA GLU A 3 14.80 5.02 12.48
C GLU A 3 14.10 3.64 12.47
N LEU A 4 12.93 3.50 13.09
CA LEU A 4 12.13 2.27 13.04
C LEU A 4 11.69 1.94 11.62
N LYS A 5 11.24 2.93 10.86
CA LYS A 5 10.88 2.76 9.44
C LYS A 5 12.06 2.30 8.60
N LYS A 6 13.24 2.91 8.83
CA LYS A 6 14.48 2.52 8.16
C LYS A 6 14.86 1.07 8.47
N ILE A 7 14.80 0.68 9.75
CA ILE A 7 15.10 -0.69 10.17
C ILE A 7 14.16 -1.69 9.50
N ALA A 8 12.84 -1.39 9.45
CA ALA A 8 11.87 -2.25 8.77
C ALA A 8 12.15 -2.39 7.27
N GLY A 9 12.38 -1.27 6.56
CA GLY A 9 12.68 -1.27 5.14
C GLY A 9 13.97 -2.03 4.80
N VAL A 10 15.06 -1.79 5.53
CA VAL A 10 16.35 -2.49 5.36
C VAL A 10 16.21 -3.99 5.68
N THR A 11 15.39 -4.35 6.67
CA THR A 11 15.14 -5.76 6.99
C THR A 11 14.39 -6.45 5.85
N ALA A 12 13.40 -5.78 5.26
CA ALA A 12 12.65 -6.32 4.12
C ALA A 12 13.54 -6.52 2.88
N ALA A 13 14.53 -5.66 2.67
CA ALA A 13 15.45 -5.80 1.54
C ALA A 13 16.24 -7.13 1.54
N LYS A 14 16.36 -7.81 2.68
CA LYS A 14 17.01 -9.12 2.79
C LYS A 14 16.24 -10.26 2.09
N TYR A 15 14.97 -10.06 1.80
CA TYR A 15 14.15 -11.02 1.04
C TYR A 15 14.33 -10.89 -0.48
N VAL A 16 15.11 -9.91 -0.94
CA VAL A 16 15.38 -9.68 -2.35
C VAL A 16 16.70 -10.33 -2.75
N GLU A 17 16.65 -11.17 -3.78
CA GLU A 17 17.77 -11.91 -4.34
C GLU A 17 18.01 -11.53 -5.81
N ASP A 18 19.17 -11.92 -6.36
CA ASP A 18 19.53 -11.67 -7.75
C ASP A 18 18.51 -12.29 -8.74
N GLY A 19 18.21 -11.54 -9.79
CA GLY A 19 17.32 -11.96 -10.86
C GLY A 19 15.85 -11.76 -10.59
N MET A 20 15.47 -11.30 -9.36
CA MET A 20 14.07 -11.09 -9.01
C MET A 20 13.44 -9.89 -9.71
N VAL A 21 12.13 -10.02 -9.97
CA VAL A 21 11.22 -8.90 -10.23
C VAL A 21 10.66 -8.45 -8.89
N VAL A 22 10.89 -7.18 -8.54
CA VAL A 22 10.62 -6.62 -7.22
C VAL A 22 9.56 -5.53 -7.29
N GLY A 23 8.46 -5.70 -6.58
CA GLY A 23 7.46 -4.65 -6.39
C GLY A 23 7.97 -3.62 -5.38
N LEU A 24 8.05 -2.37 -5.82
CA LEU A 24 8.53 -1.24 -5.04
C LEU A 24 7.33 -0.44 -4.54
N GLY A 25 7.02 -0.58 -3.26
CA GLY A 25 5.89 0.04 -2.59
C GLY A 25 5.99 1.54 -2.41
N THR A 26 4.93 2.12 -1.89
CA THR A 26 4.78 3.57 -1.66
C THR A 26 4.65 3.88 -0.17
N GLY A 27 5.12 5.06 0.23
CA GLY A 27 4.99 5.56 1.59
C GLY A 27 6.30 5.60 2.37
N SER A 28 6.24 6.21 3.56
CA SER A 28 7.44 6.61 4.32
C SER A 28 8.28 5.44 4.83
N THR A 29 7.73 4.24 4.98
CA THR A 29 8.49 3.05 5.38
C THR A 29 9.03 2.32 4.16
N ALA A 30 8.23 2.16 3.11
CA ALA A 30 8.64 1.59 1.83
C ALA A 30 9.76 2.41 1.17
N TYR A 31 9.80 3.74 1.40
CA TYR A 31 10.90 4.61 0.96
C TYR A 31 12.27 4.04 1.33
N PHE A 32 12.46 3.61 2.58
CA PHE A 32 13.75 3.06 3.04
C PHE A 32 14.08 1.69 2.44
N PHE A 33 13.07 0.91 2.08
CA PHE A 33 13.29 -0.31 1.32
C PHE A 33 13.83 0.00 -0.07
N VAL A 34 13.23 0.94 -0.79
CA VAL A 34 13.67 1.35 -2.14
C VAL A 34 15.10 1.93 -2.10
N GLU A 35 15.41 2.76 -1.09
CA GLU A 35 16.78 3.26 -0.86
C GLU A 35 17.79 2.12 -0.68
N GLU A 36 17.44 1.11 0.13
CA GLU A 36 18.32 -0.04 0.38
C GLU A 36 18.51 -0.90 -0.87
N ILE A 37 17.47 -1.10 -1.69
CA ILE A 37 17.62 -1.79 -2.98
C ILE A 37 18.58 -1.02 -3.90
N GLY A 38 18.43 0.30 -4.01
CA GLY A 38 19.36 1.13 -4.78
C GLY A 38 20.81 1.05 -4.29
N ARG A 39 21.02 1.08 -2.96
CA ARG A 39 22.34 0.88 -2.36
C ARG A 39 22.92 -0.50 -2.72
N ARG A 40 22.14 -1.57 -2.57
CA ARG A 40 22.59 -2.94 -2.87
C ARG A 40 22.96 -3.13 -4.35
N ILE A 41 22.19 -2.53 -5.24
CA ILE A 41 22.54 -2.52 -6.68
C ILE A 41 23.91 -1.87 -6.89
N LYS A 42 24.15 -0.70 -6.31
CA LYS A 42 25.35 0.08 -6.50
C LYS A 42 26.58 -0.52 -5.81
N GLU A 43 26.44 -1.03 -4.57
CA GLU A 43 27.55 -1.43 -3.72
C GLU A 43 27.79 -2.93 -3.68
N GLU A 44 26.73 -3.74 -3.86
CA GLU A 44 26.81 -5.21 -3.80
C GLU A 44 26.64 -5.88 -5.16
N GLY A 45 26.27 -5.13 -6.21
CA GLY A 45 26.05 -5.67 -7.55
C GLY A 45 24.73 -6.44 -7.70
N LEU A 46 23.75 -6.21 -6.81
CA LEU A 46 22.43 -6.82 -6.89
C LEU A 46 21.78 -6.54 -8.24
N SER A 47 21.30 -7.59 -8.92
CA SER A 47 20.64 -7.50 -10.22
C SER A 47 19.15 -7.78 -10.09
N VAL A 48 18.30 -6.76 -10.20
CA VAL A 48 16.85 -6.86 -10.11
C VAL A 48 16.15 -5.94 -11.09
N VAL A 49 14.85 -6.17 -11.30
CA VAL A 49 13.96 -5.27 -12.04
C VAL A 49 12.85 -4.83 -11.12
N GLY A 50 12.64 -3.52 -10.98
CA GLY A 50 11.60 -2.94 -10.16
C GLY A 50 10.28 -2.74 -10.92
N VAL A 51 9.16 -2.90 -10.20
CA VAL A 51 7.81 -2.51 -10.63
C VAL A 51 7.23 -1.60 -9.54
N THR A 52 6.90 -0.36 -9.88
CA THR A 52 6.54 0.66 -8.90
C THR A 52 5.04 0.77 -8.67
N THR A 53 4.65 1.18 -7.47
CA THR A 53 3.25 1.34 -7.06
C THR A 53 2.76 2.80 -7.10
N SER A 54 3.61 3.75 -7.50
CA SER A 54 3.24 5.17 -7.66
C SER A 54 4.25 5.92 -8.51
N SER A 55 3.85 7.07 -9.05
CA SER A 55 4.76 7.99 -9.76
C SER A 55 5.86 8.55 -8.83
N GLN A 56 5.58 8.70 -7.54
CA GLN A 56 6.57 9.10 -6.54
C GLN A 56 7.67 8.05 -6.40
N THR A 57 7.29 6.78 -6.26
CA THR A 57 8.25 5.66 -6.14
C THR A 57 9.03 5.46 -7.45
N THR A 58 8.39 5.69 -8.62
CA THR A 58 9.08 5.67 -9.91
C THR A 58 10.23 6.67 -9.94
N LYS A 59 9.98 7.93 -9.56
CA LYS A 59 11.01 8.97 -9.51
C LYS A 59 12.14 8.63 -8.53
N GLN A 60 11.82 8.06 -7.37
CA GLN A 60 12.82 7.61 -6.40
C GLN A 60 13.70 6.51 -6.99
N ALA A 61 13.09 5.48 -7.55
CA ALA A 61 13.80 4.32 -8.12
C ALA A 61 14.69 4.73 -9.31
N GLU A 62 14.20 5.59 -10.21
CA GLU A 62 14.98 6.15 -11.31
C GLU A 62 16.19 6.93 -10.81
N GLY A 63 16.02 7.77 -9.77
CA GLY A 63 17.10 8.52 -9.12
C GLY A 63 18.17 7.65 -8.49
N LEU A 64 17.81 6.43 -8.08
CA LEU A 64 18.72 5.43 -7.52
C LEU A 64 19.33 4.50 -8.58
N GLY A 65 18.93 4.62 -9.84
CA GLY A 65 19.40 3.78 -10.94
C GLY A 65 18.84 2.35 -10.92
N ILE A 66 17.69 2.13 -10.28
CA ILE A 66 17.00 0.83 -10.26
C ILE A 66 16.35 0.62 -11.64
N PRO A 67 16.67 -0.46 -12.38
CA PRO A 67 15.99 -0.79 -13.63
C PRO A 67 14.49 -1.03 -13.39
N LEU A 68 13.63 -0.39 -14.19
CA LEU A 68 12.18 -0.49 -14.05
C LEU A 68 11.53 -1.15 -15.27
N LYS A 69 10.43 -1.85 -15.04
CA LYS A 69 9.46 -2.30 -16.05
C LYS A 69 8.05 -1.90 -15.65
N ALA A 70 7.19 -1.71 -16.66
CA ALA A 70 5.75 -1.59 -16.40
C ALA A 70 5.19 -2.93 -15.93
N VAL A 71 4.12 -2.88 -15.13
CA VAL A 71 3.43 -4.09 -14.67
C VAL A 71 2.90 -4.93 -15.83
N ASP A 72 2.56 -4.30 -16.95
CA ASP A 72 2.09 -4.97 -18.16
C ASP A 72 3.17 -5.76 -18.92
N ASP A 73 4.45 -5.50 -18.62
CA ASP A 73 5.61 -6.12 -19.29
C ASP A 73 6.24 -7.26 -18.45
N ILE A 74 5.51 -7.74 -17.41
CA ILE A 74 5.97 -8.83 -16.54
C ILE A 74 4.88 -9.88 -16.34
N ASP A 75 5.28 -11.14 -16.20
CA ASP A 75 4.34 -12.24 -15.94
C ASP A 75 4.01 -12.38 -14.44
N SER A 76 4.99 -12.16 -13.59
CA SER A 76 4.85 -12.23 -12.13
C SER A 76 5.90 -11.38 -11.42
N ILE A 77 5.61 -11.03 -10.17
CA ILE A 77 6.52 -10.34 -9.26
C ILE A 77 6.95 -11.35 -8.19
N ASP A 78 8.26 -11.47 -7.93
CA ASP A 78 8.76 -12.44 -6.96
C ASP A 78 8.50 -11.99 -5.54
N VAL A 79 8.80 -10.74 -5.23
CA VAL A 79 8.54 -10.13 -3.93
C VAL A 79 8.10 -8.68 -4.09
N THR A 80 7.07 -8.27 -3.37
CA THR A 80 6.68 -6.87 -3.24
C THR A 80 6.79 -6.44 -1.79
N VAL A 81 7.43 -5.31 -1.54
CA VAL A 81 7.51 -4.69 -0.22
C VAL A 81 6.80 -3.36 -0.23
N ASP A 82 5.83 -3.19 0.66
CA ASP A 82 4.98 -1.99 0.72
C ASP A 82 4.65 -1.59 2.16
N GLY A 83 4.15 -0.38 2.38
CA GLY A 83 3.65 0.06 3.67
C GLY A 83 2.19 -0.33 3.90
N ALA A 84 1.72 -0.15 5.15
CA ALA A 84 0.29 -0.20 5.48
C ALA A 84 -0.05 0.88 6.51
N ASP A 85 -1.30 1.36 6.49
CA ASP A 85 -1.81 2.37 7.43
C ASP A 85 -2.35 1.73 8.71
N GLU A 86 -2.98 0.56 8.59
CA GLU A 86 -3.38 -0.33 9.69
C GLU A 86 -3.25 -1.79 9.28
N VAL A 87 -2.94 -2.66 10.25
CA VAL A 87 -2.88 -4.12 10.08
C VAL A 87 -3.53 -4.78 11.28
N ASP A 88 -4.53 -5.66 11.05
CA ASP A 88 -5.22 -6.43 12.08
C ASP A 88 -4.51 -7.78 12.38
N PRO A 89 -4.92 -8.53 13.43
CA PRO A 89 -4.32 -9.81 13.77
C PRO A 89 -4.53 -10.92 12.72
N GLN A 90 -5.49 -10.76 11.81
CA GLN A 90 -5.74 -11.67 10.69
C GLN A 90 -4.95 -11.29 9.44
N LEU A 91 -4.08 -10.26 9.56
CA LEU A 91 -3.28 -9.69 8.48
C LEU A 91 -4.13 -9.12 7.34
N ASN A 92 -5.34 -8.64 7.63
CA ASN A 92 -6.01 -7.69 6.77
C ASN A 92 -5.45 -6.29 7.04
N GLY A 93 -5.45 -5.42 6.05
CA GLY A 93 -4.92 -4.08 6.26
C GLY A 93 -5.70 -2.99 5.56
N ILE A 94 -5.49 -1.77 6.04
CA ILE A 94 -5.87 -0.54 5.34
C ILE A 94 -4.62 0.07 4.73
N LYS A 95 -4.69 0.41 3.45
CA LYS A 95 -3.66 1.09 2.67
C LYS A 95 -4.28 2.25 1.87
N GLY A 96 -3.44 3.05 1.27
CA GLY A 96 -3.88 4.16 0.42
C GLY A 96 -3.87 5.53 1.12
N GLY A 97 -3.27 5.65 2.30
CA GLY A 97 -3.02 6.94 2.95
C GLY A 97 -2.25 7.90 2.03
N GLY A 98 -1.31 7.40 1.25
CA GLY A 98 -0.56 8.15 0.23
C GLY A 98 -1.28 8.35 -1.11
N GLY A 99 -2.49 7.82 -1.30
CA GLY A 99 -3.27 7.99 -2.52
C GLY A 99 -2.93 7.03 -3.67
N ALA A 100 -2.19 5.96 -3.42
CA ALA A 100 -1.69 5.03 -4.45
C ALA A 100 -2.38 3.64 -4.42
N LEU A 101 -3.46 3.48 -3.66
CA LEU A 101 -4.08 2.18 -3.36
C LEU A 101 -4.36 1.30 -4.58
N LEU A 102 -4.76 1.89 -5.71
CA LEU A 102 -5.07 1.14 -6.92
C LEU A 102 -3.81 0.53 -7.54
N MET A 103 -2.77 1.33 -7.73
CA MET A 103 -1.49 0.85 -8.26
C MET A 103 -0.85 -0.15 -7.29
N GLU A 104 -0.91 0.10 -5.98
CA GLU A 104 -0.45 -0.83 -4.95
C GLU A 104 -1.14 -2.20 -5.08
N LYS A 105 -2.47 -2.21 -5.26
CA LYS A 105 -3.24 -3.46 -5.39
C LYS A 105 -2.99 -4.17 -6.73
N ILE A 106 -2.83 -3.41 -7.82
CA ILE A 106 -2.46 -3.97 -9.13
C ILE A 106 -1.10 -4.68 -9.05
N VAL A 107 -0.10 -4.07 -8.42
CA VAL A 107 1.23 -4.68 -8.24
C VAL A 107 1.19 -5.87 -7.28
N ALA A 108 0.38 -5.81 -6.22
CA ALA A 108 0.22 -6.89 -5.26
C ALA A 108 -0.40 -8.16 -5.89
N THR A 109 -1.28 -8.01 -6.90
CA THR A 109 -2.02 -9.14 -7.50
C THR A 109 -1.12 -10.20 -8.14
N PRO A 110 -0.12 -9.88 -9.00
CA PRO A 110 0.80 -10.85 -9.58
C PRO A 110 1.99 -11.20 -8.68
N THR A 111 1.98 -10.76 -7.41
CA THR A 111 3.09 -10.94 -6.47
C THR A 111 3.02 -12.31 -5.79
N LYS A 112 4.15 -13.06 -5.81
CA LYS A 112 4.28 -14.35 -5.14
C LYS A 112 4.43 -14.19 -3.63
N GLU A 113 5.26 -13.24 -3.18
CA GLU A 113 5.46 -12.93 -1.76
C GLU A 113 5.25 -11.45 -1.50
N TYR A 114 4.12 -11.10 -0.86
CA TYR A 114 3.78 -9.73 -0.50
C TYR A 114 4.12 -9.47 0.97
N ILE A 115 5.00 -8.51 1.21
CA ILE A 115 5.51 -8.14 2.53
C ILE A 115 5.10 -6.71 2.86
N TRP A 116 4.49 -6.51 4.03
CA TRP A 116 4.30 -5.15 4.54
C TRP A 116 5.38 -4.79 5.54
N VAL A 117 5.81 -3.53 5.47
CA VAL A 117 6.77 -2.91 6.39
C VAL A 117 6.09 -1.80 7.17
N VAL A 118 6.03 -1.95 8.48
CA VAL A 118 5.31 -1.02 9.36
C VAL A 118 6.07 -0.76 10.65
N ASP A 119 5.78 0.35 11.31
CA ASP A 119 6.10 0.52 12.72
C ASP A 119 4.98 -0.07 13.60
N GLU A 120 5.29 -0.34 14.86
CA GLU A 120 4.37 -1.00 15.81
C GLU A 120 3.02 -0.26 16.00
N SER A 121 2.96 1.05 15.73
CA SER A 121 1.73 1.84 15.85
C SER A 121 0.68 1.49 14.79
N LYS A 122 1.10 0.82 13.71
CA LYS A 122 0.21 0.38 12.62
C LYS A 122 -0.48 -0.96 12.91
N MET A 123 0.02 -1.70 13.90
CA MET A 123 -0.62 -2.94 14.35
C MET A 123 -1.79 -2.60 15.26
N VAL A 124 -3.00 -2.93 14.82
CA VAL A 124 -4.25 -2.62 15.54
C VAL A 124 -5.02 -3.90 15.90
N ASN A 125 -5.86 -3.84 16.92
CA ASN A 125 -6.73 -4.97 17.25
C ASN A 125 -7.90 -5.10 16.26
N GLN A 126 -8.33 -3.98 15.68
CA GLN A 126 -9.43 -3.90 14.73
C GLN A 126 -9.22 -2.72 13.78
N LEU A 127 -9.44 -2.94 12.48
CA LEU A 127 -9.33 -1.90 11.45
C LEU A 127 -10.40 -0.82 11.62
N GLY A 128 -10.10 0.40 11.13
CA GLY A 128 -11.06 1.48 10.95
C GLY A 128 -10.83 2.74 11.75
N ALA A 129 -9.81 2.80 12.64
CA ALA A 129 -9.39 4.05 13.25
C ALA A 129 -8.75 4.98 12.19
N PHE A 130 -7.99 4.41 11.27
CA PHE A 130 -7.61 5.10 10.05
C PHE A 130 -8.80 5.12 9.08
N LYS A 131 -9.08 6.28 8.47
CA LYS A 131 -10.16 6.40 7.48
C LYS A 131 -9.88 5.49 6.30
N LEU A 132 -10.89 4.75 5.85
CA LEU A 132 -10.79 3.87 4.71
C LEU A 132 -10.81 4.65 3.40
N PRO A 133 -9.71 4.70 2.62
CA PRO A 133 -9.73 5.34 1.31
C PRO A 133 -10.49 4.51 0.29
N VAL A 134 -11.33 5.16 -0.50
CA VAL A 134 -12.03 4.55 -1.65
C VAL A 134 -11.71 5.39 -2.88
N GLU A 135 -11.09 4.77 -3.89
CA GLU A 135 -10.80 5.41 -5.17
C GLU A 135 -12.01 5.31 -6.07
N VAL A 136 -12.44 6.45 -6.60
CA VAL A 136 -13.69 6.59 -7.36
C VAL A 136 -13.46 7.37 -8.65
N VAL A 137 -14.17 7.01 -9.73
CA VAL A 137 -14.16 7.80 -10.95
C VAL A 137 -14.67 9.21 -10.68
N GLN A 138 -14.11 10.21 -11.37
CA GLN A 138 -14.49 11.60 -11.15
C GLN A 138 -15.94 11.87 -11.52
N TYR A 139 -16.41 11.27 -12.63
CA TYR A 139 -17.80 11.40 -13.06
C TYR A 139 -18.75 10.69 -12.10
N GLY A 140 -19.67 11.44 -11.52
CA GLY A 140 -20.64 10.90 -10.55
C GLY A 140 -20.11 10.78 -9.11
N ALA A 141 -18.88 11.21 -8.80
CA ALA A 141 -18.31 11.11 -7.46
C ALA A 141 -19.17 11.76 -6.36
N ASN A 142 -19.81 12.91 -6.64
CA ASN A 142 -20.73 13.53 -5.70
C ASN A 142 -22.01 12.68 -5.44
N ARG A 143 -22.45 11.91 -6.41
CA ARG A 143 -23.57 10.96 -6.22
C ARG A 143 -23.13 9.81 -5.31
N LEU A 144 -21.95 9.24 -5.56
CA LEU A 144 -21.40 8.17 -4.73
C LEU A 144 -21.13 8.64 -3.30
N TYR A 145 -20.63 9.85 -3.14
CA TYR A 145 -20.48 10.49 -1.82
C TYR A 145 -21.81 10.47 -1.03
N ARG A 146 -22.94 10.87 -1.64
CA ARG A 146 -24.26 10.82 -0.99
C ARG A 146 -24.73 9.39 -0.68
N VAL A 147 -24.34 8.40 -1.50
CA VAL A 147 -24.61 6.99 -1.20
C VAL A 147 -23.83 6.56 0.06
N PHE A 148 -22.56 6.88 0.17
CA PHE A 148 -21.78 6.60 1.38
C PHE A 148 -22.34 7.33 2.61
N GLU A 149 -22.77 8.57 2.44
CA GLU A 149 -23.39 9.35 3.52
C GLU A 149 -24.70 8.71 4.01
N SER A 150 -25.56 8.27 3.09
CA SER A 150 -26.83 7.58 3.42
C SER A 150 -26.62 6.23 4.13
N LYS A 151 -25.46 5.60 3.95
CA LYS A 151 -25.03 4.37 4.64
C LYS A 151 -24.39 4.64 6.00
N GLY A 152 -24.20 5.90 6.38
CA GLY A 152 -23.56 6.28 7.63
C GLY A 152 -22.02 6.18 7.63
N TYR A 153 -21.39 6.09 6.45
CA TYR A 153 -19.94 5.92 6.31
C TYR A 153 -19.13 7.20 6.51
N LYS A 154 -19.78 8.31 6.82
CA LYS A 154 -19.14 9.62 7.09
C LYS A 154 -18.05 9.97 6.07
N PRO A 155 -18.40 10.07 4.78
CA PRO A 155 -17.42 10.29 3.72
C PRO A 155 -16.81 11.70 3.79
N SER A 156 -15.58 11.83 3.32
CA SER A 156 -14.93 13.11 3.00
C SER A 156 -14.10 12.97 1.74
N PHE A 157 -14.19 13.92 0.79
CA PHE A 157 -13.25 13.95 -0.32
C PHE A 157 -11.85 14.23 0.23
N ARG A 158 -10.86 13.48 -0.26
CA ARG A 158 -9.47 13.81 0.02
C ARG A 158 -9.11 15.10 -0.68
N LEU A 159 -8.43 15.99 0.03
CA LEU A 159 -8.02 17.31 -0.46
C LEU A 159 -6.49 17.41 -0.50
N THR A 160 -5.99 18.25 -1.40
CA THR A 160 -4.61 18.74 -1.38
C THR A 160 -4.45 19.80 -0.28
N GLU A 161 -3.21 20.21 -0.02
CA GLU A 161 -2.93 21.29 0.95
C GLU A 161 -3.61 22.61 0.57
N GLU A 162 -3.80 22.87 -0.73
CA GLU A 162 -4.50 24.06 -1.25
C GLU A 162 -6.04 23.93 -1.18
N GLY A 163 -6.58 22.82 -0.68
CA GLY A 163 -8.01 22.59 -0.55
C GLY A 163 -8.71 22.08 -1.80
N ASN A 164 -7.97 21.75 -2.86
CA ASN A 164 -8.53 21.12 -4.06
C ASN A 164 -8.73 19.62 -3.84
N ARG A 165 -9.64 19.00 -4.59
CA ARG A 165 -9.77 17.55 -4.57
C ARG A 165 -8.48 16.89 -5.02
N PHE A 166 -7.98 15.96 -4.23
CA PHE A 166 -6.82 15.14 -4.59
C PHE A 166 -7.16 14.28 -5.81
N VAL A 167 -6.25 14.24 -6.77
CA VAL A 167 -6.35 13.42 -7.98
C VAL A 167 -5.24 12.38 -7.94
N THR A 168 -5.60 11.10 -8.02
CA THR A 168 -4.64 9.98 -8.04
C THR A 168 -3.82 9.95 -9.33
N ASP A 169 -2.74 9.16 -9.35
CA ASP A 169 -1.95 8.91 -10.56
C ASP A 169 -2.83 8.37 -11.71
N MET A 170 -3.86 7.59 -11.38
CA MET A 170 -4.85 7.04 -12.31
C MET A 170 -5.99 8.01 -12.66
N LYS A 171 -5.87 9.29 -12.28
CA LYS A 171 -6.82 10.38 -12.58
C LYS A 171 -8.20 10.20 -11.96
N ASN A 172 -8.28 9.53 -10.83
CA ASN A 172 -9.48 9.35 -10.03
C ASN A 172 -9.50 10.27 -8.79
N TYR A 173 -10.63 10.36 -8.08
CA TYR A 173 -10.71 10.96 -6.76
C TYR A 173 -10.58 9.90 -5.66
N ILE A 174 -10.31 10.34 -4.43
CA ILE A 174 -10.42 9.52 -3.23
C ILE A 174 -11.52 10.10 -2.33
N ILE A 175 -12.40 9.22 -1.86
CA ILE A 175 -13.34 9.48 -0.78
C ILE A 175 -12.88 8.67 0.42
N ASP A 176 -12.50 9.35 1.50
CA ASP A 176 -12.09 8.73 2.76
C ASP A 176 -13.34 8.50 3.62
N LEU A 177 -13.56 7.26 4.06
CA LEU A 177 -14.70 6.85 4.89
C LEU A 177 -14.26 6.77 6.36
N ASP A 178 -14.92 7.52 7.25
CA ASP A 178 -14.68 7.50 8.69
C ASP A 178 -15.61 6.49 9.37
N LEU A 179 -15.17 5.24 9.40
CA LEU A 179 -15.96 4.11 9.89
C LEU A 179 -15.77 3.84 11.39
N GLY A 180 -14.67 4.34 11.97
CA GLY A 180 -14.29 4.10 13.37
C GLY A 180 -13.90 2.66 13.66
N LYS A 181 -14.74 1.68 13.30
CA LYS A 181 -14.47 0.24 13.39
C LYS A 181 -15.04 -0.49 12.20
N ILE A 182 -14.26 -1.42 11.67
CA ILE A 182 -14.67 -2.29 10.57
C ILE A 182 -14.78 -3.72 11.13
N GLU A 183 -16.01 -4.20 11.31
CA GLU A 183 -16.24 -5.53 11.90
C GLU A 183 -15.92 -6.66 10.92
N ASN A 184 -16.22 -6.48 9.64
CA ASN A 184 -15.96 -7.47 8.61
C ASN A 184 -15.32 -6.78 7.38
N PRO A 185 -13.99 -6.70 7.33
CA PRO A 185 -13.29 -6.02 6.24
C PRO A 185 -13.48 -6.71 4.89
N VAL A 186 -13.70 -8.03 4.85
CA VAL A 186 -13.94 -8.77 3.61
C VAL A 186 -15.29 -8.38 3.03
N ALA A 187 -16.36 -8.49 3.81
CA ALA A 187 -17.71 -8.16 3.36
C ALA A 187 -17.84 -6.68 2.94
N LEU A 188 -17.20 -5.77 3.70
CA LEU A 188 -17.19 -4.35 3.34
C LEU A 188 -16.44 -4.11 2.02
N GLY A 189 -15.30 -4.79 1.81
CA GLY A 189 -14.56 -4.70 0.57
C GLY A 189 -15.37 -5.16 -0.64
N GLU A 190 -16.07 -6.29 -0.54
CA GLU A 190 -16.97 -6.80 -1.57
C GLU A 190 -18.12 -5.82 -1.85
N GLU A 191 -18.75 -5.29 -0.81
CA GLU A 191 -19.81 -4.29 -0.93
C GLU A 191 -19.32 -3.04 -1.67
N LEU A 192 -18.19 -2.47 -1.28
CA LEU A 192 -17.63 -1.27 -1.91
C LEU A 192 -17.28 -1.54 -3.38
N LYS A 193 -16.66 -2.68 -3.67
CA LYS A 193 -16.25 -3.05 -5.02
C LYS A 193 -17.45 -3.26 -5.97
N ALA A 194 -18.60 -3.66 -5.45
CA ALA A 194 -19.83 -3.83 -6.21
C ALA A 194 -20.54 -2.49 -6.56
N MET A 195 -20.13 -1.37 -5.98
CA MET A 195 -20.77 -0.08 -6.22
C MET A 195 -20.28 0.56 -7.52
N THR A 196 -21.20 0.89 -8.43
CA THR A 196 -20.87 1.59 -9.67
C THR A 196 -20.21 2.93 -9.37
N GLY A 197 -19.01 3.14 -9.96
CA GLY A 197 -18.20 4.34 -9.77
C GLY A 197 -17.05 4.15 -8.77
N VAL A 198 -17.06 3.10 -7.96
CA VAL A 198 -15.89 2.67 -7.18
C VAL A 198 -14.93 1.96 -8.12
N VAL A 199 -13.68 2.42 -8.12
CA VAL A 199 -12.58 1.78 -8.85
C VAL A 199 -11.97 0.69 -7.97
N ASP A 200 -11.53 1.09 -6.75
CA ASP A 200 -11.05 0.17 -5.73
C ASP A 200 -11.09 0.84 -4.34
N HIS A 201 -10.73 0.11 -3.31
CA HIS A 201 -10.74 0.56 -1.91
C HIS A 201 -9.45 0.14 -1.19
N GLY A 202 -9.16 0.80 -0.08
CA GLY A 202 -7.95 0.58 0.71
C GLY A 202 -7.93 -0.68 1.57
N LEU A 203 -8.96 -1.53 1.53
CA LEU A 203 -8.92 -2.82 2.21
C LEU A 203 -8.12 -3.82 1.37
N PHE A 204 -7.07 -4.37 1.98
CA PHE A 204 -6.21 -5.43 1.44
C PHE A 204 -6.41 -6.68 2.30
N ASN A 205 -7.38 -7.51 1.92
CA ASN A 205 -7.81 -8.66 2.70
C ASN A 205 -7.17 -9.94 2.15
N GLY A 206 -6.46 -10.70 3.01
CA GLY A 206 -5.88 -11.98 2.63
C GLY A 206 -4.82 -11.90 1.53
N MET A 207 -4.18 -10.75 1.33
CA MET A 207 -3.20 -10.52 0.26
C MET A 207 -1.75 -10.61 0.75
N VAL A 208 -1.48 -10.22 1.99
CA VAL A 208 -0.13 -10.18 2.54
C VAL A 208 0.31 -11.54 3.07
N ASN A 209 1.58 -11.88 2.85
CA ASN A 209 2.19 -13.11 3.38
C ASN A 209 2.89 -12.84 4.71
N LYS A 210 3.55 -11.68 4.85
CA LYS A 210 4.34 -11.30 6.01
C LYS A 210 4.19 -9.82 6.33
N VAL A 211 4.32 -9.50 7.61
CA VAL A 211 4.43 -8.12 8.09
C VAL A 211 5.70 -7.99 8.91
N ILE A 212 6.60 -7.11 8.49
CA ILE A 212 7.81 -6.74 9.22
C ILE A 212 7.48 -5.53 10.07
N VAL A 213 7.43 -5.75 11.36
CA VAL A 213 7.05 -4.75 12.36
C VAL A 213 8.29 -4.26 13.10
N ALA A 214 8.64 -3.00 12.96
CA ALA A 214 9.70 -2.37 13.75
C ALA A 214 9.10 -1.70 14.99
N GLY A 215 9.59 -2.08 16.14
CA GLY A 215 9.20 -1.55 17.44
C GLY A 215 10.39 -1.24 18.33
N LYS A 216 10.13 -0.75 19.55
CA LYS A 216 11.18 -0.39 20.52
C LYS A 216 12.06 -1.57 20.92
N ASP A 217 11.52 -2.78 20.88
CA ASP A 217 12.21 -4.03 21.23
C ASP A 217 12.88 -4.69 20.03
N GLY A 218 12.99 -4.00 18.89
CA GLY A 218 13.58 -4.51 17.65
C GLY A 218 12.53 -4.82 16.57
N VAL A 219 12.91 -5.72 15.64
CA VAL A 219 12.06 -6.12 14.52
C VAL A 219 11.40 -7.46 14.81
N LYS A 220 10.10 -7.54 14.54
CA LYS A 220 9.32 -8.79 14.57
C LYS A 220 8.80 -9.07 13.17
N VAL A 221 8.79 -10.35 12.77
CA VAL A 221 8.13 -10.81 11.55
C VAL A 221 6.86 -11.55 11.96
N VAL A 222 5.73 -11.11 11.44
CA VAL A 222 4.42 -11.74 11.64
C VAL A 222 4.02 -12.37 10.30
N GLU A 223 3.69 -13.65 10.30
CA GLU A 223 3.32 -14.40 9.10
C GLU A 223 1.90 -14.95 9.21
N VAL A 224 1.26 -15.15 8.07
CA VAL A 224 -0.01 -15.90 8.01
C VAL A 224 0.24 -17.30 8.56
N LYS A 225 -0.49 -17.67 9.60
CA LYS A 225 -0.43 -19.06 10.08
C LYS A 225 -1.02 -19.97 9.01
N ALA A 226 -0.20 -20.93 8.58
CA ALA A 226 -0.64 -22.00 7.67
C ALA A 226 -1.78 -22.83 8.27
#